data_7c92eb42b4c8f3e4c923f2af4312424e
#
_entry.id   7c92eb42b4c8f3e4c923f2af4312424e
#
_cell.length_a   1.000
_cell.length_b   1.000
_cell.length_c   1.000
_cell.angle_alpha   90.00
_cell.angle_beta   90.00
_cell.angle_gamma   90.00
#
_symmetry.space_group_name_H-M   'P 1'
#
loop_
_entity.id
_entity.type
_entity.pdbx_description
1 polymer ?
#
loop_
_entity_poly.entity_id
_entity_poly.type
_entity_poly.pdbx_seq_one_letter_code
_entity_poly.pdbx_strand_id
1 'polypeptide(L)'
;MADLVGRGHTPRGRRGTGSRPVAFLLGGSRGPIVSESAERRVPHPPPAVSAAALAVHRGLVEAGEESLLAGGAVRDLLLGVKPTDFDLATSAPPERVAELFPRTVLVGAQFGVARVLVDEEEVEVATFRADLEYRDGRRPVAVRYTNAREDAIRRDFTINGLFYDLEREEVVDHVGGLDDLAAGLIRAIGDPDRRFGEDRLRLLRAIRFSVSLGFPIEAATWEAILRHAAAVKDVSAERVRDELERMLVHPSRAEALRLLSRAELLRPLLPEVADMHGVAQPPEYHPEGDVFEHTALVLSHLEEPSFPLALGALLHDIGKPPTFEVADRIRFNRHDALGARMAEEVCERLRLSKRERDEVVFLVQRHLAFIAIDEMRPSRRTRLFDEEHFESLLALCYADCRGSHGDTSLPERAEEHYRAYLAAGPRREPILRGRELMKIGYLPGPRLGEILRAVEDARRDGELEGDETEPAIEWVRARYPLADERGEGGEP
;
A
#
# COMPACT_ATOMS: atom_id res chain seq x y z
N MET A 1 -2.85 42.89 -52.11
CA MET A 1 -3.74 43.59 -51.18
C MET A 1 -4.05 42.67 -50.03
N ALA A 2 -3.47 43.00 -48.90
CA ALA A 2 -3.91 42.88 -47.52
C ALA A 2 -4.23 41.46 -46.99
N ASP A 3 -3.33 40.84 -46.22
CA ASP A 3 -3.19 40.83 -44.76
C ASP A 3 -4.40 40.32 -43.99
N LEU A 4 -4.28 39.15 -43.44
CA LEU A 4 -4.83 38.85 -42.11
C LEU A 4 -4.01 37.75 -41.42
N VAL A 5 -3.33 38.21 -40.35
CA VAL A 5 -2.47 37.52 -39.43
C VAL A 5 -3.26 36.53 -38.58
N GLY A 6 -2.92 35.25 -38.65
CA GLY A 6 -3.39 34.20 -37.74
C GLY A 6 -2.46 34.06 -36.56
N ARG A 7 -2.94 34.34 -35.34
CA ARG A 7 -2.20 34.19 -34.09
C ARG A 7 -2.04 32.70 -33.74
N GLY A 8 -0.80 32.26 -33.73
CA GLY A 8 -0.43 30.94 -33.22
C GLY A 8 -0.64 30.82 -31.71
N HIS A 9 -1.41 29.81 -31.31
CA HIS A 9 -1.48 29.34 -29.93
C HIS A 9 -0.34 28.36 -29.71
N THR A 10 0.67 28.75 -28.94
CA THR A 10 1.67 27.85 -28.43
C THR A 10 1.10 27.13 -27.20
N PRO A 11 1.13 25.79 -27.13
CA PRO A 11 0.78 25.08 -25.91
C PRO A 11 1.90 25.28 -24.87
N ARG A 12 1.52 25.79 -23.69
CA ARG A 12 2.39 25.88 -22.52
C ARG A 12 2.85 24.48 -22.14
N GLY A 13 4.15 24.25 -22.26
CA GLY A 13 4.81 23.03 -21.80
C GLY A 13 4.52 22.76 -20.33
N ARG A 14 3.89 21.63 -20.06
CA ARG A 14 3.90 21.03 -18.72
C ARG A 14 5.35 20.70 -18.39
N ARG A 15 5.87 21.29 -17.34
CA ARG A 15 7.16 20.89 -16.74
C ARG A 15 6.93 19.48 -16.20
N GLY A 16 7.41 18.48 -16.93
CA GLY A 16 7.57 17.14 -16.42
C GLY A 16 8.54 17.21 -15.24
N THR A 17 8.10 16.80 -14.07
CA THR A 17 8.95 16.45 -12.95
C THR A 17 9.65 15.15 -13.34
N GLY A 18 10.73 15.28 -14.12
CA GLY A 18 11.61 14.15 -14.41
C GLY A 18 12.25 13.69 -13.12
N SER A 19 11.80 12.58 -12.60
CA SER A 19 12.52 11.82 -11.59
C SER A 19 13.89 11.45 -12.20
N ARG A 20 14.94 12.10 -11.74
CA ARG A 20 16.31 11.68 -12.02
C ARG A 20 16.49 10.28 -11.42
N PRO A 21 17.01 9.30 -12.15
CA PRO A 21 17.38 8.04 -11.55
C PRO A 21 18.42 8.33 -10.47
N VAL A 22 18.06 8.06 -9.21
CA VAL A 22 18.97 8.20 -8.07
C VAL A 22 20.00 7.08 -8.22
N ALA A 23 21.17 7.43 -8.73
CA ALA A 23 22.32 6.53 -8.68
C ALA A 23 22.71 6.38 -7.20
N PHE A 24 22.38 5.22 -6.62
CA PHE A 24 22.81 4.85 -5.27
C PHE A 24 24.31 4.66 -5.25
N LEU A 25 25.05 5.75 -5.09
CA LEU A 25 26.48 5.72 -4.78
C LEU A 25 26.60 5.48 -3.27
N LEU A 26 27.24 4.41 -2.88
CA LEU A 26 27.67 4.15 -1.52
C LEU A 26 28.57 5.34 -1.11
N GLY A 27 28.07 6.19 -0.22
CA GLY A 27 28.80 7.35 0.29
C GLY A 27 30.04 6.91 1.06
N GLY A 28 31.15 7.59 0.82
CA GLY A 28 32.47 7.26 1.40
C GLY A 28 32.46 7.22 2.92
N SER A 29 33.15 6.22 3.45
CA SER A 29 33.34 5.91 4.85
C SER A 29 34.03 7.06 5.62
N ARG A 30 33.30 7.69 6.55
CA ARG A 30 33.93 8.25 7.76
C ARG A 30 33.62 7.27 8.89
N GLY A 31 34.62 6.85 9.63
CA GLY A 31 34.56 5.87 10.69
C GLY A 31 33.54 6.20 11.79
N PRO A 32 33.30 5.28 12.76
CA PRO A 32 32.26 5.42 13.76
C PRO A 32 32.52 6.65 14.63
N ILE A 33 31.73 7.70 14.44
CA ILE A 33 31.71 8.87 15.31
C ILE A 33 30.58 8.66 16.30
N VAL A 34 30.86 7.89 17.36
CA VAL A 34 30.23 8.11 18.64
C VAL A 34 31.23 8.91 19.48
N SER A 35 31.49 10.15 19.07
CA SER A 35 31.92 11.14 20.03
C SER A 35 30.64 11.61 20.75
N GLU A 36 30.72 11.87 22.05
CA GLU A 36 29.73 12.64 22.78
C GLU A 36 29.46 13.93 21.98
N SER A 37 28.50 13.88 21.06
CA SER A 37 28.09 15.06 20.30
C SER A 37 27.51 16.03 21.31
N ALA A 38 28.19 17.15 21.50
CA ALA A 38 27.65 18.25 22.27
C ALA A 38 26.32 18.65 21.66
N GLU A 39 25.34 18.98 22.51
CA GLU A 39 24.06 19.53 22.07
C GLU A 39 24.31 20.70 21.11
N ARG A 40 23.70 20.61 19.92
CA ARG A 40 23.75 21.66 18.89
C ARG A 40 22.40 22.33 18.81
N ARG A 41 22.34 23.63 19.03
CA ARG A 41 21.17 24.48 18.86
C ARG A 41 21.41 25.40 17.65
N VAL A 42 20.47 25.37 16.70
CA VAL A 42 20.58 26.18 15.48
C VAL A 42 19.31 27.01 15.33
N PRO A 43 19.41 28.34 15.33
CA PRO A 43 18.27 29.20 15.05
C PRO A 43 17.61 28.83 13.71
N HIS A 44 16.31 28.72 13.73
CA HIS A 44 15.52 28.40 12.55
C HIS A 44 14.16 29.14 12.65
N PRO A 45 13.66 29.74 11.57
CA PRO A 45 12.37 30.41 11.58
C PRO A 45 11.27 29.50 12.11
N PRO A 46 10.27 30.05 12.84
CA PRO A 46 9.20 29.23 13.40
C PRO A 46 8.44 28.51 12.29
N PRO A 47 8.25 27.19 12.43
CA PRO A 47 7.50 26.42 11.45
C PRO A 47 6.00 26.72 11.54
N ALA A 48 5.27 26.42 10.46
CA ALA A 48 3.81 26.42 10.47
C ALA A 48 3.31 25.17 11.22
N VAL A 49 3.13 25.29 12.53
CA VAL A 49 2.59 24.25 13.42
C VAL A 49 1.08 24.39 13.52
N SER A 50 0.36 23.27 13.69
CA SER A 50 -1.10 23.31 13.85
C SER A 50 -1.51 24.06 15.12
N ALA A 51 -2.72 24.65 15.10
CA ALA A 51 -3.26 25.38 16.26
C ALA A 51 -3.42 24.47 17.48
N ALA A 52 -3.79 23.22 17.27
CA ALA A 52 -3.93 22.21 18.32
C ALA A 52 -2.57 21.88 18.96
N ALA A 53 -1.55 21.61 18.18
CA ALA A 53 -0.20 21.33 18.70
C ALA A 53 0.39 22.54 19.45
N LEU A 54 0.15 23.77 18.97
CA LEU A 54 0.55 25.00 19.67
C LEU A 54 -0.20 25.18 20.99
N ALA A 55 -1.49 24.85 21.04
CA ALA A 55 -2.28 24.94 22.27
C ALA A 55 -1.79 23.95 23.34
N VAL A 56 -1.50 22.71 22.93
CA VAL A 56 -0.94 21.68 23.82
C VAL A 56 0.45 22.08 24.29
N HIS A 57 1.32 22.54 23.38
CA HIS A 57 2.65 23.02 23.73
C HIS A 57 2.58 24.13 24.78
N ARG A 58 1.78 25.17 24.57
CA ARG A 58 1.63 26.29 25.54
C ARG A 58 1.13 25.81 26.88
N GLY A 59 0.12 24.93 26.91
CA GLY A 59 -0.39 24.40 28.17
C GLY A 59 0.66 23.61 28.98
N LEU A 60 1.55 22.89 28.28
CA LEU A 60 2.68 22.20 28.93
C LEU A 60 3.70 23.21 29.49
N VAL A 61 4.10 24.20 28.70
CA VAL A 61 5.08 25.22 29.12
C VAL A 61 4.54 26.07 30.26
N GLU A 62 3.27 26.52 30.24
CA GLU A 62 2.62 27.24 31.32
C GLU A 62 2.53 26.44 32.62
N ALA A 63 2.47 25.11 32.52
CA ALA A 63 2.52 24.19 33.67
C ALA A 63 3.96 23.91 34.18
N GLY A 64 4.98 24.53 33.58
CA GLY A 64 6.39 24.40 33.94
C GLY A 64 7.08 23.17 33.35
N GLU A 65 6.47 22.52 32.36
CA GLU A 65 7.02 21.35 31.70
C GLU A 65 7.83 21.74 30.45
N GLU A 66 8.90 21.03 30.17
CA GLU A 66 9.60 21.13 28.88
C GLU A 66 8.71 20.54 27.77
N SER A 67 8.60 21.22 26.63
CA SER A 67 7.83 20.76 25.49
C SER A 67 8.55 21.12 24.19
N LEU A 68 8.85 20.13 23.36
CA LEU A 68 9.53 20.26 22.09
C LEU A 68 8.72 19.60 20.98
N LEU A 69 8.69 20.19 19.80
CA LEU A 69 8.25 19.45 18.61
C LEU A 69 9.28 18.38 18.27
N ALA A 70 8.86 17.19 17.82
CA ALA A 70 9.75 16.04 17.75
C ALA A 70 9.66 15.24 16.44
N GLY A 71 10.75 14.59 16.09
CA GLY A 71 10.77 13.48 15.14
C GLY A 71 10.48 13.86 13.69
N GLY A 72 9.56 13.13 13.08
CA GLY A 72 9.23 13.26 11.66
C GLY A 72 8.77 14.65 11.26
N ALA A 73 7.98 15.32 12.11
CA ALA A 73 7.52 16.68 11.85
C ALA A 73 8.70 17.67 11.71
N VAL A 74 9.69 17.59 12.59
CA VAL A 74 10.87 18.47 12.52
C VAL A 74 11.69 18.24 11.26
N ARG A 75 11.92 16.97 10.91
CA ARG A 75 12.58 16.59 9.66
C ARG A 75 11.86 17.17 8.44
N ASP A 76 10.55 16.97 8.36
CA ASP A 76 9.74 17.37 7.20
C ASP A 76 9.71 18.90 7.06
N LEU A 77 9.59 19.62 8.17
CA LEU A 77 9.68 21.09 8.20
C LEU A 77 11.03 21.59 7.69
N LEU A 78 12.12 20.97 8.11
CA LEU A 78 13.47 21.31 7.66
C LEU A 78 13.70 21.01 6.17
N LEU A 79 12.98 20.03 5.63
CA LEU A 79 12.96 19.71 4.19
C LEU A 79 11.99 20.61 3.39
N GLY A 80 11.26 21.53 4.04
CA GLY A 80 10.25 22.37 3.40
C GLY A 80 8.98 21.60 3.00
N VAL A 81 8.75 20.43 3.61
CA VAL A 81 7.55 19.61 3.41
C VAL A 81 6.57 19.88 4.56
N LYS A 82 5.29 20.04 4.26
CA LYS A 82 4.27 20.21 5.29
C LYS A 82 4.07 18.87 6.02
N PRO A 83 4.29 18.79 7.35
CA PRO A 83 4.01 17.58 8.13
C PRO A 83 2.52 17.22 8.09
N THR A 84 2.23 15.94 8.14
CA THR A 84 0.88 15.42 8.33
C THR A 84 0.47 15.44 9.79
N ASP A 85 1.42 15.15 10.69
CA ASP A 85 1.19 15.01 12.12
C ASP A 85 2.22 15.84 12.89
N PHE A 86 1.83 16.36 14.06
CA PHE A 86 2.72 17.11 14.94
C PHE A 86 2.83 16.39 16.28
N ASP A 87 3.98 15.75 16.51
CA ASP A 87 4.29 15.07 17.74
C ASP A 87 5.03 16.00 18.70
N LEU A 88 4.60 16.05 19.95
CA LEU A 88 5.29 16.76 21.02
C LEU A 88 6.01 15.79 21.93
N ALA A 89 7.23 16.14 22.29
CA ALA A 89 7.99 15.45 23.34
C ALA A 89 8.10 16.36 24.57
N THR A 90 7.87 15.81 25.77
CA THR A 90 7.77 16.59 27.00
C THR A 90 8.41 15.92 28.21
N SER A 91 8.75 16.74 29.25
CA SER A 91 9.13 16.24 30.58
C SER A 91 7.94 15.70 31.38
N ALA A 92 6.71 16.13 31.05
CA ALA A 92 5.50 15.71 31.74
C ALA A 92 5.24 14.19 31.56
N PRO A 93 5.03 13.43 32.64
CA PRO A 93 4.55 12.05 32.52
C PRO A 93 3.11 12.01 31.99
N PRO A 94 2.64 10.87 31.41
CA PRO A 94 1.32 10.77 30.79
C PRO A 94 0.16 11.16 31.72
N GLU A 95 0.27 10.86 33.00
CA GLU A 95 -0.72 11.20 34.02
C GLU A 95 -0.81 12.72 34.18
N ARG A 96 0.33 13.40 34.13
CA ARG A 96 0.38 14.87 34.21
C ARG A 96 -0.22 15.51 32.94
N VAL A 97 0.03 14.93 31.77
CA VAL A 97 -0.60 15.36 30.51
C VAL A 97 -2.14 15.23 30.61
N ALA A 98 -2.63 14.12 31.17
CA ALA A 98 -4.08 13.92 31.36
C ALA A 98 -4.70 14.88 32.39
N GLU A 99 -3.95 15.29 33.41
CA GLU A 99 -4.41 16.33 34.36
C GLU A 99 -4.52 17.71 33.71
N LEU A 100 -3.57 18.05 32.81
CA LEU A 100 -3.55 19.35 32.13
C LEU A 100 -4.59 19.44 31.03
N PHE A 101 -4.85 18.33 30.33
CA PHE A 101 -5.76 18.28 29.19
C PHE A 101 -6.88 17.26 29.42
N PRO A 102 -8.10 17.70 29.78
CA PRO A 102 -9.20 16.79 30.14
C PRO A 102 -9.63 15.81 29.02
N ARG A 103 -9.40 16.16 27.74
CA ARG A 103 -9.68 15.30 26.58
C ARG A 103 -8.42 14.53 26.16
N THR A 104 -7.87 13.73 27.07
CA THR A 104 -6.67 12.92 26.83
C THR A 104 -6.99 11.42 26.88
N VAL A 105 -6.48 10.69 25.90
CA VAL A 105 -6.51 9.23 25.86
C VAL A 105 -5.11 8.71 26.12
N LEU A 106 -4.95 7.91 27.16
CA LEU A 106 -3.67 7.28 27.49
C LEU A 106 -3.48 6.04 26.62
N VAL A 107 -2.78 6.19 25.50
CA VAL A 107 -2.49 5.09 24.55
C VAL A 107 -1.10 4.55 24.87
N GLY A 108 -1.05 3.43 25.60
CA GLY A 108 0.23 2.86 26.02
C GLY A 108 0.92 3.72 27.07
N ALA A 109 0.21 4.15 28.11
CA ALA A 109 0.74 4.93 29.24
C ALA A 109 2.00 4.30 29.84
N GLN A 110 2.07 2.96 29.87
CA GLN A 110 3.26 2.21 30.26
C GLN A 110 4.50 2.49 29.37
N PHE A 111 4.30 3.12 28.21
CA PHE A 111 5.36 3.54 27.27
C PHE A 111 5.50 5.06 27.17
N GLY A 112 4.80 5.82 28.01
CA GLY A 112 4.96 7.26 28.07
C GLY A 112 4.29 8.05 26.94
N VAL A 113 3.19 7.55 26.35
CA VAL A 113 2.48 8.25 25.25
C VAL A 113 1.05 8.57 25.66
N ALA A 114 0.64 9.82 25.42
CA ALA A 114 -0.71 10.32 25.58
C ALA A 114 -1.19 10.96 24.26
N ARG A 115 -2.47 10.85 23.94
CA ARG A 115 -3.11 11.57 22.82
C ARG A 115 -4.05 12.59 23.37
N VAL A 116 -3.79 13.85 23.08
CA VAL A 116 -4.60 14.99 23.49
C VAL A 116 -5.48 15.39 22.33
N LEU A 117 -6.79 15.44 22.55
CA LEU A 117 -7.76 15.89 21.56
C LEU A 117 -8.07 17.36 21.79
N VAL A 118 -7.67 18.22 20.86
CA VAL A 118 -7.97 19.66 20.83
C VAL A 118 -8.88 19.90 19.64
N ASP A 119 -10.10 20.37 19.90
CA ASP A 119 -11.18 20.44 18.90
C ASP A 119 -11.41 19.06 18.24
N GLU A 120 -11.07 18.89 16.98
CA GLU A 120 -11.17 17.62 16.24
C GLU A 120 -9.79 17.04 15.85
N GLU A 121 -8.69 17.68 16.29
CA GLU A 121 -7.33 17.27 15.98
C GLU A 121 -6.71 16.50 17.16
N GLU A 122 -6.10 15.34 16.87
CA GLU A 122 -5.31 14.58 17.86
C GLU A 122 -3.86 15.03 17.81
N VAL A 123 -3.29 15.34 18.99
CA VAL A 123 -1.86 15.65 19.17
C VAL A 123 -1.24 14.55 20.00
N GLU A 124 -0.23 13.85 19.46
CA GLU A 124 0.54 12.87 20.22
C GLU A 124 1.55 13.58 21.11
N VAL A 125 1.52 13.27 22.41
CA VAL A 125 2.43 13.80 23.42
C VAL A 125 3.19 12.66 24.04
N ALA A 126 4.50 12.60 23.78
CA ALA A 126 5.38 11.57 24.28
C ALA A 126 6.26 12.13 25.42
N THR A 127 6.27 11.47 26.57
CA THR A 127 7.20 11.79 27.64
C THR A 127 8.63 11.41 27.25
N PHE A 128 9.61 12.28 27.49
CA PHE A 128 11.02 11.96 27.31
C PHE A 128 11.39 10.69 28.06
N ARG A 129 11.92 9.70 27.35
CA ARG A 129 12.21 8.40 27.94
C ARG A 129 13.50 7.79 27.41
N ALA A 130 14.12 6.97 28.26
CA ALA A 130 15.11 5.99 27.88
C ALA A 130 14.47 4.60 27.96
N ASP A 131 14.71 3.78 26.95
CA ASP A 131 14.22 2.41 26.94
C ASP A 131 15.17 1.52 27.76
N LEU A 132 14.62 0.76 28.69
CA LEU A 132 15.36 -0.21 29.48
C LEU A 132 15.22 -1.59 28.86
N GLU A 133 16.28 -2.36 28.80
CA GLU A 133 16.40 -3.71 28.26
C GLU A 133 15.28 -4.21 27.32
N TYR A 134 15.67 -4.70 26.15
CA TYR A 134 14.76 -5.35 25.20
C TYR A 134 14.92 -6.88 25.32
N ARG A 135 13.83 -7.63 25.52
CA ARG A 135 13.90 -9.10 25.65
C ARG A 135 13.68 -9.86 24.36
N ASP A 136 12.95 -9.28 23.41
CA ASP A 136 12.47 -9.98 22.22
C ASP A 136 12.63 -9.16 20.93
N GLY A 137 13.43 -8.09 20.96
CA GLY A 137 13.66 -7.22 19.79
C GLY A 137 12.41 -6.45 19.34
N ARG A 138 11.48 -6.17 20.27
CA ARG A 138 10.22 -5.46 19.95
C ARG A 138 9.88 -4.33 20.91
N ARG A 139 9.85 -4.64 22.22
CA ARG A 139 9.41 -3.69 23.26
C ARG A 139 10.43 -3.62 24.38
N PRO A 140 10.71 -2.43 24.90
CA PRO A 140 11.47 -2.33 26.14
C PRO A 140 10.68 -2.99 27.27
N VAL A 141 11.35 -3.66 28.16
CA VAL A 141 10.74 -4.27 29.36
C VAL A 141 10.12 -3.19 30.22
N ALA A 142 10.77 -2.03 30.31
CA ALA A 142 10.31 -0.85 31.00
C ALA A 142 10.91 0.40 30.38
N VAL A 143 10.33 1.54 30.65
CA VAL A 143 10.86 2.85 30.28
C VAL A 143 11.21 3.62 31.53
N ARG A 144 12.24 4.46 31.44
CA ARG A 144 12.61 5.42 32.48
C ARG A 144 12.41 6.83 31.90
N TYR A 145 11.63 7.66 32.55
CA TYR A 145 11.48 9.05 32.15
C TYR A 145 12.78 9.81 32.35
N THR A 146 13.14 10.67 31.41
CA THR A 146 14.45 11.28 31.32
C THR A 146 14.39 12.67 30.65
N ASN A 147 15.36 13.00 29.83
CA ASN A 147 15.50 14.28 29.15
C ASN A 147 15.50 14.11 27.60
N ALA A 148 15.44 15.21 26.87
CA ALA A 148 15.39 15.22 25.43
C ALA A 148 16.59 14.51 24.76
N ARG A 149 17.80 14.61 25.35
CA ARG A 149 19.02 13.95 24.81
C ARG A 149 18.91 12.42 24.83
N GLU A 150 18.50 11.84 25.95
CA GLU A 150 18.33 10.37 26.06
C GLU A 150 17.16 9.90 25.16
N ASP A 151 16.10 10.71 25.03
CA ASP A 151 14.98 10.42 24.11
C ASP A 151 15.43 10.46 22.65
N ALA A 152 16.31 11.40 22.25
CA ALA A 152 16.90 11.42 20.92
C ALA A 152 17.71 10.14 20.64
N ILE A 153 18.56 9.74 21.60
CA ILE A 153 19.48 8.61 21.43
C ILE A 153 18.74 7.28 21.25
N ARG A 154 17.55 7.09 21.82
CA ARG A 154 16.76 5.84 21.67
C ARG A 154 16.02 5.73 20.33
N ARG A 155 15.90 6.82 19.56
CA ARG A 155 15.19 6.84 18.27
C ARG A 155 15.93 5.99 17.23
N ASP A 156 15.32 5.86 16.04
CA ASP A 156 15.81 4.99 14.97
C ASP A 156 16.98 5.60 14.17
N PHE A 157 16.73 6.73 13.51
CA PHE A 157 17.68 7.39 12.61
C PHE A 157 17.96 8.81 13.03
N THR A 158 19.16 9.28 12.75
CA THR A 158 19.65 10.63 13.14
C THR A 158 18.69 11.72 12.71
N ILE A 159 18.19 11.66 11.46
CA ILE A 159 17.22 12.64 10.91
C ILE A 159 15.86 12.66 11.61
N ASN A 160 15.53 11.62 12.37
CA ASN A 160 14.32 11.54 13.19
C ASN A 160 14.59 11.80 14.67
N GLY A 161 15.85 12.02 15.04
CA GLY A 161 16.27 12.36 16.41
C GLY A 161 16.32 13.86 16.68
N LEU A 162 15.78 14.67 15.78
CA LEU A 162 15.73 16.12 15.90
C LEU A 162 14.53 16.59 16.70
N PHE A 163 14.72 17.69 17.44
CA PHE A 163 13.63 18.43 18.09
C PHE A 163 13.63 19.89 17.63
N TYR A 164 12.51 20.57 17.86
CA TYR A 164 12.38 22.00 17.65
C TYR A 164 11.81 22.66 18.90
N ASP A 165 12.53 23.63 19.42
CA ASP A 165 12.13 24.47 20.56
C ASP A 165 11.30 25.65 20.01
N LEU A 166 9.99 25.60 20.26
CA LEU A 166 9.04 26.62 19.77
C LEU A 166 9.16 27.95 20.51
N GLU A 167 9.69 27.96 21.75
CA GLU A 167 9.89 29.17 22.53
C GLU A 167 11.16 29.92 22.12
N ARG A 168 12.24 29.18 21.78
CA ARG A 168 13.52 29.74 21.40
C ARG A 168 13.73 29.86 19.91
N GLU A 169 12.82 29.29 19.12
CA GLU A 169 12.91 29.21 17.66
C GLU A 169 14.21 28.55 17.19
N GLU A 170 14.55 27.40 17.80
CA GLU A 170 15.79 26.68 17.55
C GLU A 170 15.55 25.19 17.28
N VAL A 171 16.31 24.64 16.33
CA VAL A 171 16.44 23.18 16.18
C VAL A 171 17.43 22.66 17.20
N VAL A 172 17.05 21.63 17.94
CA VAL A 172 17.88 20.96 18.95
C VAL A 172 18.32 19.60 18.39
N ASP A 173 19.61 19.42 18.20
CA ASP A 173 20.23 18.21 17.67
C ASP A 173 21.23 17.62 18.66
N HIS A 174 20.93 16.41 19.10
CA HIS A 174 21.78 15.62 20.02
C HIS A 174 22.49 14.46 19.35
N VAL A 175 22.19 14.17 18.06
CA VAL A 175 22.58 12.92 17.39
C VAL A 175 23.24 13.13 16.02
N GLY A 176 23.47 14.39 15.61
CA GLY A 176 24.05 14.73 14.30
C GLY A 176 23.06 14.66 13.15
N GLY A 177 21.76 14.75 13.46
CA GLY A 177 20.69 14.64 12.48
C GLY A 177 20.64 15.77 11.47
N LEU A 178 21.06 17.00 11.85
CA LEU A 178 21.13 18.13 10.93
C LEU A 178 22.16 17.92 9.81
N ASP A 179 23.33 17.36 10.15
CA ASP A 179 24.36 17.11 9.15
C ASP A 179 23.96 15.98 8.20
N ASP A 180 23.35 14.91 8.72
CA ASP A 180 22.82 13.81 7.89
C ASP A 180 21.63 14.26 7.04
N LEU A 181 20.76 15.13 7.55
CA LEU A 181 19.65 15.70 6.79
C LEU A 181 20.17 16.57 5.63
N ALA A 182 21.17 17.42 5.91
CA ALA A 182 21.82 18.24 4.88
C ALA A 182 22.58 17.39 3.84
N ALA A 183 23.14 16.25 4.26
CA ALA A 183 23.81 15.29 3.37
C ALA A 183 22.80 14.39 2.62
N GLY A 184 21.52 14.41 2.99
CA GLY A 184 20.51 13.50 2.46
C GLY A 184 20.84 12.04 2.78
N LEU A 185 21.07 11.69 4.04
CA LEU A 185 21.59 10.38 4.45
C LEU A 185 20.71 9.73 5.53
N ILE A 186 20.43 8.43 5.39
CA ILE A 186 19.78 7.62 6.42
C ILE A 186 20.85 6.91 7.24
N ARG A 187 21.04 7.34 8.49
CA ARG A 187 21.99 6.75 9.43
C ARG A 187 21.30 6.33 10.70
N ALA A 188 21.55 5.12 11.18
CA ALA A 188 21.10 4.67 12.50
C ALA A 188 21.79 5.47 13.62
N ILE A 189 21.06 5.78 14.68
CA ILE A 189 21.63 6.49 15.82
C ILE A 189 22.51 5.53 16.63
N GLY A 190 23.77 5.90 16.81
CA GLY A 190 24.74 5.11 17.58
C GLY A 190 25.21 3.86 16.81
N ASP A 191 25.24 2.72 17.51
CA ASP A 191 25.63 1.43 16.93
C ASP A 191 24.44 0.80 16.17
N PRO A 192 24.53 0.62 14.83
CA PRO A 192 23.44 0.06 14.03
C PRO A 192 23.07 -1.37 14.45
N ASP A 193 24.02 -2.23 14.82
CA ASP A 193 23.73 -3.61 15.23
C ASP A 193 22.91 -3.64 16.51
N ARG A 194 23.29 -2.83 17.49
CA ARG A 194 22.51 -2.64 18.70
C ARG A 194 21.11 -2.10 18.38
N ARG A 195 21.01 -1.10 17.49
CA ARG A 195 19.78 -0.42 17.14
C ARG A 195 18.76 -1.35 16.47
N PHE A 196 19.21 -2.22 15.58
CA PHE A 196 18.35 -3.25 14.94
C PHE A 196 18.05 -4.42 15.89
N GLY A 197 18.93 -4.73 16.82
CA GLY A 197 18.67 -5.71 17.89
C GLY A 197 17.56 -5.27 18.85
N GLU A 198 17.47 -3.98 19.16
CA GLU A 198 16.42 -3.40 20.01
C GLU A 198 15.04 -3.44 19.38
N ASP A 199 14.90 -3.03 18.11
CA ASP A 199 13.63 -3.10 17.38
C ASP A 199 13.88 -3.44 15.90
N ARG A 200 13.57 -4.67 15.54
CA ARG A 200 13.78 -5.20 14.19
C ARG A 200 12.91 -4.53 13.13
N LEU A 201 11.81 -3.84 13.49
CA LEU A 201 11.05 -3.03 12.55
C LEU A 201 11.88 -1.91 11.93
N ARG A 202 12.92 -1.43 12.62
CA ARG A 202 13.82 -0.40 12.11
C ARG A 202 14.50 -0.81 10.80
N LEU A 203 14.65 -2.12 10.52
CA LEU A 203 15.11 -2.64 9.23
C LEU A 203 14.20 -2.19 8.08
N LEU A 204 12.88 -2.38 8.23
CA LEU A 204 11.89 -1.95 7.23
C LEU A 204 11.77 -0.43 7.16
N ARG A 205 11.82 0.23 8.31
CA ARG A 205 11.79 1.70 8.38
C ARG A 205 12.97 2.34 7.65
N ALA A 206 14.18 1.74 7.70
CA ALA A 206 15.35 2.20 6.94
C ALA A 206 15.06 2.22 5.44
N ILE A 207 14.50 1.12 4.92
CA ILE A 207 14.10 1.01 3.51
C ILE A 207 13.05 2.05 3.18
N ARG A 208 11.98 2.15 3.98
CA ARG A 208 10.91 3.12 3.75
C ARG A 208 11.42 4.55 3.73
N PHE A 209 12.20 4.98 4.71
CA PHE A 209 12.74 6.34 4.72
C PHE A 209 13.70 6.59 3.56
N SER A 210 14.54 5.62 3.21
CA SER A 210 15.42 5.73 2.07
C SER A 210 14.66 6.02 0.77
N VAL A 211 13.59 5.26 0.49
CA VAL A 211 12.83 5.44 -0.76
C VAL A 211 11.87 6.63 -0.72
N SER A 212 11.28 6.94 0.44
CA SER A 212 10.33 8.05 0.55
C SER A 212 11.02 9.42 0.52
N LEU A 213 12.23 9.52 1.05
CA LEU A 213 13.04 10.75 1.04
C LEU A 213 14.01 10.82 -0.15
N GLY A 214 14.25 9.71 -0.84
CA GLY A 214 15.28 9.61 -1.88
C GLY A 214 16.71 9.67 -1.32
N PHE A 215 16.90 9.28 -0.06
CA PHE A 215 18.18 9.35 0.63
C PHE A 215 18.86 7.97 0.66
N PRO A 216 20.15 7.85 0.28
CA PRO A 216 20.90 6.62 0.46
C PRO A 216 21.03 6.26 1.94
N ILE A 217 21.17 4.96 2.21
CA ILE A 217 21.47 4.45 3.54
C ILE A 217 22.99 4.48 3.74
N GLU A 218 23.43 4.95 4.90
CA GLU A 218 24.84 4.99 5.29
C GLU A 218 25.43 3.57 5.31
N ALA A 219 26.71 3.44 4.91
CA ALA A 219 27.35 2.14 4.68
C ALA A 219 27.30 1.18 5.89
N ALA A 220 27.67 1.67 7.09
CA ALA A 220 27.65 0.82 8.29
C ALA A 220 26.22 0.43 8.69
N THR A 221 25.25 1.32 8.48
CA THR A 221 23.81 1.05 8.67
C THR A 221 23.32 -0.01 7.67
N TRP A 222 23.74 0.09 6.40
CA TRP A 222 23.40 -0.89 5.37
C TRP A 222 23.98 -2.28 5.67
N GLU A 223 25.25 -2.35 6.04
CA GLU A 223 25.89 -3.62 6.42
C GLU A 223 25.20 -4.29 7.63
N ALA A 224 24.78 -3.49 8.60
CA ALA A 224 24.01 -3.99 9.72
C ALA A 224 22.61 -4.49 9.30
N ILE A 225 21.93 -3.83 8.36
CA ILE A 225 20.67 -4.32 7.78
C ILE A 225 20.87 -5.72 7.21
N LEU A 226 21.92 -5.93 6.40
CA LEU A 226 22.21 -7.25 5.80
C LEU A 226 22.46 -8.32 6.87
N ARG A 227 23.24 -7.99 7.93
CA ARG A 227 23.49 -8.92 9.04
C ARG A 227 22.23 -9.32 9.80
N HIS A 228 21.29 -8.40 9.95
CA HIS A 228 20.06 -8.60 10.72
C HIS A 228 18.84 -8.96 9.85
N ALA A 229 18.97 -9.05 8.53
CA ALA A 229 17.84 -9.22 7.60
C ALA A 229 16.94 -10.41 7.95
N ALA A 230 17.54 -11.57 8.27
CA ALA A 230 16.78 -12.78 8.63
C ALA A 230 15.90 -12.62 9.89
N ALA A 231 16.24 -11.68 10.76
CA ALA A 231 15.51 -11.44 12.02
C ALA A 231 14.22 -10.60 11.81
N VAL A 232 13.99 -10.04 10.61
CA VAL A 232 12.78 -9.26 10.31
C VAL A 232 11.50 -10.10 10.45
N LYS A 233 11.56 -11.42 10.28
CA LYS A 233 10.46 -12.37 10.50
C LYS A 233 9.88 -12.35 11.92
N ASP A 234 10.64 -11.88 12.90
CA ASP A 234 10.22 -11.80 14.31
C ASP A 234 9.38 -10.53 14.59
N VAL A 235 9.26 -9.63 13.61
CA VAL A 235 8.37 -8.48 13.70
C VAL A 235 6.91 -8.94 13.55
N SER A 236 5.99 -8.35 14.32
CA SER A 236 4.58 -8.72 14.19
C SER A 236 4.02 -8.38 12.82
N ALA A 237 3.12 -9.24 12.33
CA ALA A 237 2.52 -9.13 11.00
C ALA A 237 1.86 -7.77 10.75
N GLU A 238 1.18 -7.22 11.76
CA GLU A 238 0.52 -5.91 11.67
C GLU A 238 1.54 -4.79 11.43
N ARG A 239 2.67 -4.80 12.15
CA ARG A 239 3.72 -3.78 11.96
C ARG A 239 4.43 -3.93 10.61
N VAL A 240 4.64 -5.17 10.15
CA VAL A 240 5.17 -5.44 8.79
C VAL A 240 4.20 -4.92 7.75
N ARG A 241 2.90 -5.23 7.88
CA ARG A 241 1.85 -4.74 6.98
C ARG A 241 1.85 -3.22 6.91
N ASP A 242 1.89 -2.53 8.05
CA ASP A 242 1.82 -1.07 8.11
C ASP A 242 3.03 -0.41 7.40
N GLU A 243 4.24 -1.00 7.49
CA GLU A 243 5.40 -0.50 6.76
C GLU A 243 5.33 -0.85 5.27
N LEU A 244 4.83 -2.04 4.90
CA LEU A 244 4.61 -2.42 3.50
C LEU A 244 3.55 -1.52 2.85
N GLU A 245 2.44 -1.24 3.53
CA GLU A 245 1.42 -0.33 3.05
C GLU A 245 2.02 1.03 2.71
N ARG A 246 2.73 1.65 3.66
CA ARG A 246 3.39 2.95 3.45
C ARG A 246 4.40 2.95 2.30
N MET A 247 5.06 1.83 2.03
CA MET A 247 5.97 1.68 0.89
C MET A 247 5.22 1.47 -0.43
N LEU A 248 4.18 0.62 -0.43
CA LEU A 248 3.47 0.22 -1.66
C LEU A 248 2.51 1.29 -2.18
N VAL A 249 1.96 2.15 -1.32
CA VAL A 249 1.15 3.30 -1.77
C VAL A 249 2.01 4.51 -2.18
N HIS A 250 3.29 4.53 -1.79
CA HIS A 250 4.19 5.63 -2.12
C HIS A 250 4.60 5.61 -3.61
N PRO A 251 4.80 6.77 -4.28
CA PRO A 251 5.25 6.80 -5.67
C PRO A 251 6.53 6.00 -5.96
N SER A 252 7.44 5.89 -5.01
CA SER A 252 8.69 5.12 -5.13
C SER A 252 8.54 3.63 -4.80
N ARG A 253 7.35 3.05 -4.92
CA ARG A 253 7.02 1.65 -4.56
C ARG A 253 7.85 0.60 -5.28
N ALA A 254 8.16 0.84 -6.55
CA ALA A 254 9.02 -0.05 -7.33
C ALA A 254 10.46 -0.07 -6.77
N GLU A 255 10.99 1.10 -6.42
CA GLU A 255 12.31 1.21 -5.78
C GLU A 255 12.32 0.59 -4.38
N ALA A 256 11.19 0.69 -3.63
CA ALA A 256 11.04 0.03 -2.35
C ALA A 256 11.14 -1.50 -2.50
N LEU A 257 10.46 -2.08 -3.49
CA LEU A 257 10.53 -3.52 -3.78
C LEU A 257 11.97 -3.96 -4.11
N ARG A 258 12.65 -3.23 -5.02
CA ARG A 258 14.04 -3.52 -5.37
C ARG A 258 14.99 -3.36 -4.18
N LEU A 259 14.77 -2.35 -3.34
CA LEU A 259 15.61 -2.11 -2.17
C LEU A 259 15.38 -3.17 -1.07
N LEU A 260 14.13 -3.61 -0.84
CA LEU A 260 13.81 -4.75 0.04
C LEU A 260 14.53 -6.02 -0.41
N SER A 261 14.55 -6.27 -1.72
CA SER A 261 15.25 -7.43 -2.28
C SER A 261 16.76 -7.34 -2.06
N ARG A 262 17.40 -6.19 -2.39
CA ARG A 262 18.84 -5.98 -2.19
C ARG A 262 19.25 -6.02 -0.72
N ALA A 263 18.36 -5.61 0.18
CA ALA A 263 18.56 -5.65 1.63
C ALA A 263 18.34 -7.04 2.23
N GLU A 264 18.04 -8.05 1.41
CA GLU A 264 17.74 -9.43 1.82
C GLU A 264 16.51 -9.54 2.76
N LEU A 265 15.69 -8.48 2.83
CA LEU A 265 14.49 -8.43 3.68
C LEU A 265 13.28 -9.08 3.00
N LEU A 266 13.29 -9.19 1.67
CA LEU A 266 12.14 -9.69 0.93
C LEU A 266 11.88 -11.18 1.19
N ARG A 267 12.92 -12.02 1.15
CA ARG A 267 12.77 -13.48 1.31
C ARG A 267 12.21 -13.91 2.67
N PRO A 268 12.62 -13.36 3.82
CA PRO A 268 12.01 -13.73 5.09
C PRO A 268 10.58 -13.22 5.29
N LEU A 269 10.12 -12.21 4.52
CA LEU A 269 8.79 -11.62 4.62
C LEU A 269 7.82 -12.17 3.59
N LEU A 270 8.23 -12.17 2.33
CA LEU A 270 7.44 -12.53 1.14
C LEU A 270 8.28 -13.44 0.23
N PRO A 271 8.54 -14.70 0.66
CA PRO A 271 9.34 -15.65 -0.13
C PRO A 271 8.75 -15.87 -1.52
N GLU A 272 7.44 -15.83 -1.67
CA GLU A 272 6.73 -16.00 -2.94
C GLU A 272 7.12 -14.91 -3.96
N VAL A 273 7.29 -13.67 -3.50
CA VAL A 273 7.76 -12.55 -4.33
C VAL A 273 9.26 -12.67 -4.61
N ALA A 274 10.04 -13.12 -3.63
CA ALA A 274 11.48 -13.37 -3.82
C ALA A 274 11.75 -14.48 -4.83
N ASP A 275 10.87 -15.45 -4.98
CA ASP A 275 10.98 -16.57 -5.94
C ASP A 275 10.71 -16.14 -7.39
N MET A 276 10.20 -14.93 -7.64
CA MET A 276 10.03 -14.36 -8.98
C MET A 276 11.38 -14.02 -9.65
N HIS A 277 12.45 -13.83 -8.88
CA HIS A 277 13.77 -13.54 -9.45
C HIS A 277 14.28 -14.65 -10.36
N GLY A 278 14.76 -14.27 -11.53
CA GLY A 278 15.34 -15.18 -12.51
C GLY A 278 14.32 -16.05 -13.24
N VAL A 279 13.02 -15.89 -13.01
CA VAL A 279 11.97 -16.60 -13.75
C VAL A 279 11.76 -15.91 -15.09
N ALA A 280 12.33 -16.50 -16.14
CA ALA A 280 12.27 -15.97 -17.49
C ALA A 280 10.83 -15.92 -18.02
N GLN A 281 10.52 -14.90 -18.82
CA GLN A 281 9.23 -14.72 -19.50
C GLN A 281 9.43 -14.73 -21.01
N PRO A 282 8.36 -14.97 -21.83
CA PRO A 282 8.46 -14.87 -23.26
C PRO A 282 8.88 -13.44 -23.69
N PRO A 283 10.04 -13.25 -24.33
CA PRO A 283 10.56 -11.92 -24.66
C PRO A 283 9.66 -11.09 -25.59
N GLU A 284 8.77 -11.76 -26.32
CA GLU A 284 7.82 -11.15 -27.25
C GLU A 284 6.79 -10.28 -26.50
N TYR A 285 6.46 -10.67 -25.27
CA TYR A 285 5.47 -9.97 -24.43
C TYR A 285 6.11 -9.25 -23.24
N HIS A 286 7.31 -9.68 -22.83
CA HIS A 286 8.01 -9.21 -21.64
C HIS A 286 9.49 -8.89 -21.96
N PRO A 287 9.74 -7.80 -22.73
CA PRO A 287 11.11 -7.39 -23.07
C PRO A 287 11.91 -6.89 -21.86
N GLU A 288 11.21 -6.58 -20.73
CA GLU A 288 11.79 -6.06 -19.50
C GLU A 288 12.61 -7.10 -18.70
N GLY A 289 12.41 -8.39 -18.93
CA GLY A 289 13.20 -9.45 -18.32
C GLY A 289 12.42 -10.49 -17.50
N ASP A 290 12.80 -10.69 -16.23
CA ASP A 290 12.18 -11.68 -15.36
C ASP A 290 10.88 -11.18 -14.70
N VAL A 291 10.16 -12.11 -14.06
CA VAL A 291 8.87 -11.82 -13.40
C VAL A 291 9.02 -10.78 -12.30
N PHE A 292 10.15 -10.73 -11.58
CA PHE A 292 10.38 -9.75 -10.52
C PHE A 292 10.49 -8.32 -11.06
N GLU A 293 11.30 -8.11 -12.12
CA GLU A 293 11.45 -6.79 -12.73
C GLU A 293 10.17 -6.34 -13.41
N HIS A 294 9.45 -7.25 -14.08
CA HIS A 294 8.11 -6.98 -14.58
C HIS A 294 7.19 -6.46 -13.45
N THR A 295 7.11 -7.18 -12.34
CA THR A 295 6.28 -6.78 -11.18
C THR A 295 6.69 -5.40 -10.64
N ALA A 296 7.99 -5.10 -10.59
CA ALA A 296 8.46 -3.77 -10.18
C ALA A 296 8.02 -2.67 -11.15
N LEU A 297 8.03 -2.94 -12.47
CA LEU A 297 7.53 -2.01 -13.48
C LEU A 297 6.02 -1.81 -13.38
N VAL A 298 5.24 -2.88 -13.21
CA VAL A 298 3.78 -2.80 -12.99
C VAL A 298 3.49 -1.89 -11.79
N LEU A 299 4.18 -2.09 -10.67
CA LEU A 299 4.04 -1.22 -9.50
C LEU A 299 4.35 0.25 -9.82
N SER A 300 5.36 0.55 -10.64
CA SER A 300 5.73 1.92 -11.01
C SER A 300 4.65 2.64 -11.83
N HIS A 301 3.82 1.90 -12.56
CA HIS A 301 2.75 2.44 -13.40
C HIS A 301 1.40 2.61 -12.71
N LEU A 302 1.26 2.20 -11.45
CA LEU A 302 0.05 2.47 -10.68
C LEU A 302 -0.04 3.96 -10.31
N GLU A 303 -1.22 4.54 -10.48
CA GLU A 303 -1.52 5.93 -10.14
C GLU A 303 -2.31 5.97 -8.83
N GLU A 304 -1.75 6.55 -7.76
CA GLU A 304 -2.35 6.70 -6.42
C GLU A 304 -3.12 5.44 -5.92
N PRO A 305 -2.48 4.27 -5.91
CA PRO A 305 -3.18 3.03 -5.58
C PRO A 305 -3.60 2.96 -4.11
N SER A 306 -4.73 2.32 -3.84
CA SER A 306 -5.03 1.77 -2.52
C SER A 306 -4.02 0.68 -2.16
N PHE A 307 -3.88 0.37 -0.87
CA PHE A 307 -2.99 -0.72 -0.45
C PHE A 307 -3.39 -2.09 -1.05
N PRO A 308 -4.68 -2.49 -1.08
CA PRO A 308 -5.09 -3.74 -1.74
C PRO A 308 -4.75 -3.77 -3.23
N LEU A 309 -4.93 -2.68 -3.96
CA LEU A 309 -4.56 -2.61 -5.39
C LEU A 309 -3.05 -2.77 -5.56
N ALA A 310 -2.24 -2.04 -4.77
CA ALA A 310 -0.78 -2.14 -4.86
C ALA A 310 -0.26 -3.53 -4.44
N LEU A 311 -0.86 -4.15 -3.41
CA LEU A 311 -0.55 -5.51 -3.01
C LEU A 311 -1.00 -6.53 -4.06
N GLY A 312 -2.19 -6.35 -4.65
CA GLY A 312 -2.66 -7.15 -5.77
C GLY A 312 -1.70 -7.10 -6.97
N ALA A 313 -1.21 -5.91 -7.30
CA ALA A 313 -0.19 -5.74 -8.34
C ALA A 313 1.16 -6.39 -7.98
N LEU A 314 1.58 -6.32 -6.71
CA LEU A 314 2.78 -7.03 -6.25
C LEU A 314 2.64 -8.55 -6.38
N LEU A 315 1.43 -9.07 -6.19
CA LEU A 315 1.16 -10.51 -6.10
C LEU A 315 0.55 -11.11 -7.38
N HIS A 316 0.22 -10.31 -8.41
CA HIS A 316 -0.54 -10.81 -9.57
C HIS A 316 0.10 -12.01 -10.26
N ASP A 317 1.40 -12.06 -10.27
CA ASP A 317 2.23 -13.07 -10.96
C ASP A 317 2.96 -14.04 -10.03
N ILE A 318 2.66 -14.08 -8.72
CA ILE A 318 3.33 -15.01 -7.77
C ILE A 318 3.10 -16.48 -8.09
N GLY A 319 2.10 -16.80 -8.90
CA GLY A 319 1.86 -18.16 -9.40
C GLY A 319 2.78 -18.56 -10.56
N LYS A 320 3.52 -17.65 -11.19
CA LYS A 320 4.40 -17.96 -12.33
C LYS A 320 5.58 -18.87 -11.95
N PRO A 321 6.34 -18.61 -10.86
CA PRO A 321 7.46 -19.49 -10.51
C PRO A 321 7.07 -20.96 -10.36
N PRO A 322 6.05 -21.35 -9.58
CA PRO A 322 5.67 -22.76 -9.42
C PRO A 322 4.97 -23.38 -10.64
N THR A 323 4.53 -22.57 -11.61
CA THR A 323 3.89 -23.06 -12.85
C THR A 323 4.78 -22.90 -14.09
N PHE A 324 6.05 -22.54 -13.89
CA PHE A 324 7.02 -22.38 -14.96
C PHE A 324 7.27 -23.68 -15.69
N GLU A 325 7.02 -23.71 -16.99
CA GLU A 325 7.23 -24.85 -17.86
C GLU A 325 7.86 -24.40 -19.19
N VAL A 326 8.88 -25.09 -19.64
CA VAL A 326 9.51 -24.88 -20.94
C VAL A 326 9.23 -26.10 -21.84
N ALA A 327 8.40 -25.88 -22.87
CA ALA A 327 8.09 -26.84 -23.89
C ALA A 327 8.58 -26.31 -25.25
N ASP A 328 7.67 -26.06 -26.19
CA ASP A 328 7.92 -25.32 -27.45
C ASP A 328 8.15 -23.82 -27.19
N ARG A 329 7.61 -23.33 -26.06
CA ARG A 329 7.75 -21.97 -25.51
C ARG A 329 7.61 -22.01 -24.00
N ILE A 330 7.94 -20.88 -23.35
CA ILE A 330 7.67 -20.67 -21.91
C ILE A 330 6.16 -20.57 -21.69
N ARG A 331 5.65 -21.30 -20.68
CA ARG A 331 4.24 -21.33 -20.28
C ARG A 331 4.12 -21.23 -18.77
N PHE A 332 2.96 -20.68 -18.33
CA PHE A 332 2.58 -20.53 -16.93
C PHE A 332 1.11 -20.95 -16.74
N ASN A 333 0.85 -22.24 -16.96
CA ASN A 333 -0.51 -22.76 -16.97
C ASN A 333 -1.20 -22.58 -15.62
N ARG A 334 -2.34 -21.83 -15.61
CA ARG A 334 -3.18 -21.58 -14.41
C ARG A 334 -2.42 -20.86 -13.27
N HIS A 335 -1.43 -20.03 -13.60
CA HIS A 335 -0.73 -19.23 -12.60
C HIS A 335 -1.67 -18.25 -11.87
N ASP A 336 -2.69 -17.76 -12.53
CA ASP A 336 -3.77 -16.94 -11.96
C ASP A 336 -4.50 -17.66 -10.82
N ALA A 337 -4.95 -18.89 -11.04
CA ALA A 337 -5.67 -19.68 -10.05
C ALA A 337 -4.78 -20.15 -8.88
N LEU A 338 -3.52 -20.51 -9.18
CA LEU A 338 -2.54 -20.86 -8.14
C LEU A 338 -2.11 -19.63 -7.36
N GLY A 339 -1.79 -18.54 -8.08
CA GLY A 339 -1.41 -17.25 -7.50
C GLY A 339 -2.48 -16.70 -6.57
N ALA A 340 -3.76 -16.82 -6.90
CA ALA A 340 -4.86 -16.39 -6.04
C ALA A 340 -4.86 -17.10 -4.67
N ARG A 341 -4.59 -18.41 -4.64
CA ARG A 341 -4.45 -19.15 -3.37
C ARG A 341 -3.23 -18.72 -2.57
N MET A 342 -2.08 -18.55 -3.26
CA MET A 342 -0.87 -18.05 -2.62
C MET A 342 -1.08 -16.63 -2.08
N ALA A 343 -1.78 -15.76 -2.81
CA ALA A 343 -2.12 -14.41 -2.38
C ALA A 343 -3.03 -14.41 -1.14
N GLU A 344 -3.98 -15.33 -1.06
CA GLU A 344 -4.83 -15.52 0.14
C GLU A 344 -3.98 -15.84 1.37
N GLU A 345 -3.02 -16.78 1.25
CA GLU A 345 -2.09 -17.14 2.34
C GLU A 345 -1.21 -15.96 2.75
N VAL A 346 -0.72 -15.16 1.78
CA VAL A 346 0.04 -13.92 2.06
C VAL A 346 -0.81 -12.91 2.81
N CYS A 347 -2.05 -12.67 2.37
CA CYS A 347 -2.98 -11.75 3.04
C CYS A 347 -3.31 -12.18 4.48
N GLU A 348 -3.51 -13.49 4.72
CA GLU A 348 -3.73 -14.02 6.06
C GLU A 348 -2.48 -13.86 6.95
N ARG A 349 -1.29 -14.14 6.41
CA ARG A 349 -0.01 -13.94 7.11
C ARG A 349 0.20 -12.49 7.51
N LEU A 350 -0.18 -11.53 6.64
CA LEU A 350 -0.09 -10.09 6.89
C LEU A 350 -1.28 -9.53 7.70
N ARG A 351 -2.24 -10.37 8.10
CA ARG A 351 -3.41 -9.96 8.89
C ARG A 351 -4.27 -8.90 8.23
N LEU A 352 -4.48 -8.99 6.92
CA LEU A 352 -5.41 -8.12 6.20
C LEU A 352 -6.85 -8.36 6.68
N SER A 353 -7.69 -7.34 6.59
CA SER A 353 -9.12 -7.48 6.77
C SER A 353 -9.71 -8.38 5.66
N LYS A 354 -10.89 -8.95 5.91
CA LYS A 354 -11.57 -9.77 4.91
C LYS A 354 -11.77 -9.02 3.59
N ARG A 355 -12.19 -7.74 3.66
CA ARG A 355 -12.45 -6.91 2.48
C ARG A 355 -11.18 -6.69 1.66
N GLU A 356 -10.09 -6.33 2.30
CA GLU A 356 -8.79 -6.13 1.63
C GLU A 356 -8.29 -7.43 0.99
N ARG A 357 -8.38 -8.55 1.70
CA ARG A 357 -8.00 -9.86 1.18
C ARG A 357 -8.84 -10.25 -0.04
N ASP A 358 -10.17 -10.10 0.05
CA ASP A 358 -11.09 -10.46 -1.03
C ASP A 358 -10.76 -9.64 -2.30
N GLU A 359 -10.41 -8.34 -2.17
CA GLU A 359 -9.94 -7.51 -3.28
C GLU A 359 -8.62 -8.02 -3.87
N VAL A 360 -7.59 -8.26 -3.04
CA VAL A 360 -6.29 -8.76 -3.52
C VAL A 360 -6.45 -10.09 -4.26
N VAL A 361 -7.17 -11.05 -3.68
CA VAL A 361 -7.41 -12.37 -4.28
C VAL A 361 -8.16 -12.24 -5.60
N PHE A 362 -9.17 -11.37 -5.67
CA PHE A 362 -9.90 -11.08 -6.89
C PHE A 362 -8.98 -10.54 -7.99
N LEU A 363 -8.12 -9.57 -7.66
CA LEU A 363 -7.18 -8.99 -8.62
C LEU A 363 -6.23 -10.04 -9.19
N VAL A 364 -5.60 -10.84 -8.33
CA VAL A 364 -4.70 -11.92 -8.75
C VAL A 364 -5.41 -12.96 -9.61
N GLN A 365 -6.62 -13.37 -9.22
CA GLN A 365 -7.40 -14.37 -9.97
C GLN A 365 -7.88 -13.87 -11.33
N ARG A 366 -8.11 -12.55 -11.47
CA ARG A 366 -8.78 -11.95 -12.63
C ARG A 366 -7.88 -11.09 -13.51
N HIS A 367 -6.58 -10.94 -13.20
CA HIS A 367 -5.72 -10.03 -13.96
C HIS A 367 -5.69 -10.31 -15.48
N LEU A 368 -5.92 -11.56 -15.90
CA LEU A 368 -6.01 -11.96 -17.31
C LEU A 368 -7.43 -11.84 -17.90
N ALA A 369 -8.42 -11.35 -17.15
CA ALA A 369 -9.82 -11.41 -17.56
C ALA A 369 -10.11 -10.62 -18.85
N PHE A 370 -9.35 -9.58 -19.16
CA PHE A 370 -9.60 -8.72 -20.30
C PHE A 370 -9.05 -9.26 -21.63
N ILE A 371 -8.20 -10.27 -21.64
CA ILE A 371 -7.60 -10.83 -22.87
C ILE A 371 -8.66 -11.19 -23.90
N ALA A 372 -9.82 -11.69 -23.46
CA ALA A 372 -10.94 -12.06 -24.33
C ALA A 372 -12.14 -11.11 -24.20
N ILE A 373 -11.95 -9.84 -23.83
CA ILE A 373 -13.04 -8.92 -23.48
C ILE A 373 -14.02 -8.69 -24.67
N ASP A 374 -13.51 -8.61 -25.89
CA ASP A 374 -14.32 -8.40 -27.10
C ASP A 374 -15.10 -9.66 -27.47
N GLU A 375 -14.57 -10.84 -27.19
CA GLU A 375 -15.16 -12.14 -27.49
C GLU A 375 -16.10 -12.62 -26.37
N MET A 376 -16.09 -11.94 -25.22
CA MET A 376 -17.00 -12.27 -24.12
C MET A 376 -18.46 -12.02 -24.51
N ARG A 377 -19.32 -12.99 -24.18
CA ARG A 377 -20.76 -12.78 -24.22
C ARG A 377 -21.16 -11.58 -23.36
N PRO A 378 -22.13 -10.76 -23.81
CA PRO A 378 -22.59 -9.58 -23.06
C PRO A 378 -22.95 -9.88 -21.60
N SER A 379 -23.58 -11.03 -21.31
CA SER A 379 -23.92 -11.46 -19.97
C SER A 379 -22.70 -11.64 -19.07
N ARG A 380 -21.63 -12.30 -19.59
CA ARG A 380 -20.39 -12.53 -18.84
C ARG A 380 -19.65 -11.22 -18.61
N ARG A 381 -19.61 -10.35 -19.63
CA ARG A 381 -18.99 -9.03 -19.54
C ARG A 381 -19.70 -8.13 -18.53
N THR A 382 -21.05 -8.13 -18.51
CA THR A 382 -21.83 -7.40 -17.50
C THR A 382 -21.54 -7.89 -16.10
N ARG A 383 -21.43 -9.21 -15.89
CA ARG A 383 -21.09 -9.78 -14.56
C ARG A 383 -19.72 -9.34 -14.09
N LEU A 384 -18.76 -9.23 -15.01
CA LEU A 384 -17.42 -8.72 -14.68
C LEU A 384 -17.49 -7.24 -14.27
N PHE A 385 -18.30 -6.43 -14.97
CA PHE A 385 -18.50 -5.01 -14.65
C PHE A 385 -19.26 -4.76 -13.34
N ASP A 386 -20.09 -5.73 -12.93
CA ASP A 386 -20.83 -5.70 -11.68
C ASP A 386 -19.96 -6.06 -10.45
N GLU A 387 -18.74 -6.56 -10.63
CA GLU A 387 -17.85 -6.90 -9.52
C GLU A 387 -17.40 -5.64 -8.77
N GLU A 388 -17.40 -5.70 -7.42
CA GLU A 388 -17.08 -4.56 -6.55
C GLU A 388 -15.69 -3.96 -6.85
N HIS A 389 -14.74 -4.79 -7.29
CA HIS A 389 -13.34 -4.40 -7.49
C HIS A 389 -12.96 -4.27 -8.97
N PHE A 390 -13.95 -4.06 -9.86
CA PHE A 390 -13.70 -3.96 -11.30
C PHE A 390 -12.77 -2.80 -11.66
N GLU A 391 -12.94 -1.62 -11.06
CA GLU A 391 -12.10 -0.45 -11.33
C GLU A 391 -10.65 -0.68 -10.90
N SER A 392 -10.42 -1.36 -9.77
CA SER A 392 -9.08 -1.80 -9.35
C SER A 392 -8.47 -2.79 -10.35
N LEU A 393 -9.27 -3.71 -10.89
CA LEU A 393 -8.82 -4.66 -11.91
C LEU A 393 -8.44 -3.95 -13.22
N LEU A 394 -9.21 -2.95 -13.63
CA LEU A 394 -8.91 -2.15 -14.81
C LEU A 394 -7.61 -1.36 -14.64
N ALA A 395 -7.41 -0.75 -13.45
CA ALA A 395 -6.18 -0.04 -13.11
C ALA A 395 -4.97 -0.98 -13.12
N LEU A 396 -5.10 -2.18 -12.58
CA LEU A 396 -4.05 -3.21 -12.64
C LEU A 396 -3.71 -3.58 -14.08
N CYS A 397 -4.71 -3.80 -14.94
CA CYS A 397 -4.49 -4.14 -16.36
C CYS A 397 -3.75 -3.02 -17.12
N TYR A 398 -4.09 -1.75 -16.87
CA TYR A 398 -3.34 -0.63 -17.42
C TYR A 398 -1.88 -0.63 -16.97
N ALA A 399 -1.63 -0.87 -15.69
CA ALA A 399 -0.29 -0.91 -15.14
C ALA A 399 0.52 -2.08 -15.68
N ASP A 400 -0.09 -3.26 -15.83
CA ASP A 400 0.51 -4.48 -16.39
C ASP A 400 0.91 -4.27 -17.86
N CYS A 401 0.00 -3.77 -18.69
CA CYS A 401 0.29 -3.47 -20.09
C CYS A 401 1.42 -2.44 -20.24
N ARG A 402 1.42 -1.37 -19.42
CA ARG A 402 2.48 -0.35 -19.42
C ARG A 402 3.82 -0.90 -18.93
N GLY A 403 3.78 -1.82 -17.95
CA GLY A 403 4.96 -2.47 -17.38
C GLY A 403 5.56 -3.57 -18.26
N SER A 404 4.87 -4.00 -19.31
CA SER A 404 5.32 -5.01 -20.27
C SER A 404 5.63 -4.39 -21.65
N HIS A 405 4.78 -4.64 -22.64
CA HIS A 405 4.98 -4.18 -24.03
C HIS A 405 4.54 -2.74 -24.31
N GLY A 406 3.88 -2.05 -23.35
CA GLY A 406 3.44 -0.66 -23.43
C GLY A 406 2.15 -0.43 -24.26
N ASP A 407 1.58 -1.45 -24.89
CA ASP A 407 0.32 -1.36 -25.63
C ASP A 407 -0.89 -1.41 -24.68
N THR A 408 -1.60 -0.29 -24.56
CA THR A 408 -2.79 -0.14 -23.69
C THR A 408 -4.11 -0.40 -24.42
N SER A 409 -4.08 -0.90 -25.65
CA SER A 409 -5.30 -1.15 -26.42
C SER A 409 -6.26 -2.12 -25.73
N LEU A 410 -5.76 -3.07 -24.97
CA LEU A 410 -6.55 -4.04 -24.22
C LEU A 410 -7.38 -3.39 -23.08
N PRO A 411 -6.78 -2.70 -22.11
CA PRO A 411 -7.55 -2.01 -21.07
C PRO A 411 -8.42 -0.87 -21.65
N GLU A 412 -8.01 -0.20 -22.71
CA GLU A 412 -8.82 0.84 -23.38
C GLU A 412 -10.14 0.26 -23.92
N ARG A 413 -10.11 -0.91 -24.58
CA ARG A 413 -11.34 -1.59 -25.03
C ARG A 413 -12.21 -2.04 -23.85
N ALA A 414 -11.61 -2.56 -22.79
CA ALA A 414 -12.35 -2.92 -21.58
C ALA A 414 -13.05 -1.70 -20.97
N GLU A 415 -12.36 -0.57 -20.91
CA GLU A 415 -12.91 0.70 -20.41
C GLU A 415 -14.03 1.25 -21.31
N GLU A 416 -13.90 1.15 -22.64
CA GLU A 416 -14.95 1.53 -23.59
C GLU A 416 -16.24 0.72 -23.34
N HIS A 417 -16.10 -0.60 -23.22
CA HIS A 417 -17.24 -1.46 -22.88
C HIS A 417 -17.85 -1.13 -21.50
N TYR A 418 -17.02 -0.80 -20.52
CA TYR A 418 -17.49 -0.40 -19.20
C TYR A 418 -18.23 0.94 -19.21
N ARG A 419 -17.71 1.93 -19.94
CA ARG A 419 -18.40 3.21 -20.14
C ARG A 419 -19.75 3.05 -20.83
N ALA A 420 -19.83 2.19 -21.84
CA ALA A 420 -21.09 1.86 -22.50
C ALA A 420 -22.07 1.18 -21.53
N TYR A 421 -21.59 0.27 -20.69
CA TYR A 421 -22.38 -0.36 -19.63
C TYR A 421 -22.93 0.66 -18.64
N LEU A 422 -22.11 1.59 -18.14
CA LEU A 422 -22.54 2.65 -17.24
C LEU A 422 -23.56 3.61 -17.89
N ALA A 423 -23.35 3.96 -19.16
CA ALA A 423 -24.24 4.82 -19.93
C ALA A 423 -25.61 4.19 -20.19
N ALA A 424 -25.71 2.86 -20.25
CA ALA A 424 -26.98 2.14 -20.37
C ALA A 424 -27.89 2.28 -19.14
N GLY A 425 -27.34 2.79 -18.04
CA GLY A 425 -28.09 3.09 -16.81
C GLY A 425 -28.44 1.87 -15.95
N PRO A 426 -29.24 2.08 -14.91
CA PRO A 426 -29.55 1.03 -13.93
C PRO A 426 -30.23 -0.16 -14.60
N ARG A 427 -29.99 -1.34 -14.05
CA ARG A 427 -30.56 -2.61 -14.56
C ARG A 427 -32.06 -2.46 -14.77
N ARG A 428 -32.54 -2.86 -15.97
CA ARG A 428 -33.98 -3.01 -16.22
C ARG A 428 -34.56 -3.99 -15.20
N GLU A 429 -35.86 -3.85 -14.89
CA GLU A 429 -36.55 -4.83 -14.07
C GLU A 429 -36.37 -6.25 -14.63
N PRO A 430 -36.20 -7.28 -13.74
CA PRO A 430 -36.11 -8.66 -14.21
C PRO A 430 -37.34 -9.06 -15.01
N ILE A 431 -37.15 -9.75 -16.14
CA ILE A 431 -38.27 -10.28 -16.97
C ILE A 431 -39.13 -11.24 -16.15
N LEU A 432 -38.46 -12.13 -15.38
CA LEU A 432 -39.12 -13.10 -14.50
C LEU A 432 -38.67 -12.89 -13.06
N ARG A 433 -39.62 -12.99 -12.15
CA ARG A 433 -39.39 -13.09 -10.71
C ARG A 433 -39.68 -14.49 -10.23
N GLY A 434 -39.19 -14.90 -9.09
CA GLY A 434 -39.39 -16.25 -8.54
C GLY A 434 -40.84 -16.66 -8.43
N ARG A 435 -41.78 -15.71 -8.16
CA ARG A 435 -43.22 -15.95 -8.10
C ARG A 435 -43.82 -16.38 -9.43
N GLU A 436 -43.34 -15.89 -10.59
CA GLU A 436 -43.81 -16.28 -11.90
C GLU A 436 -43.42 -17.73 -12.20
N LEU A 437 -42.18 -18.11 -11.89
CA LEU A 437 -41.68 -19.47 -12.04
C LEU A 437 -42.36 -20.46 -11.07
N MET A 438 -42.62 -20.04 -9.84
CA MET A 438 -43.38 -20.89 -8.88
C MET A 438 -44.82 -21.15 -9.32
N LYS A 439 -45.48 -20.17 -9.96
CA LYS A 439 -46.87 -20.37 -10.51
C LYS A 439 -46.93 -21.45 -11.60
N ILE A 440 -45.85 -21.68 -12.32
CA ILE A 440 -45.75 -22.69 -13.38
C ILE A 440 -45.07 -23.99 -12.93
N GLY A 441 -44.88 -24.17 -11.61
CA GLY A 441 -44.51 -25.47 -11.01
C GLY A 441 -43.05 -25.59 -10.56
N TYR A 442 -42.21 -24.54 -10.70
CA TYR A 442 -40.84 -24.60 -10.17
C TYR A 442 -40.82 -24.40 -8.65
N LEU A 443 -40.05 -25.25 -7.95
CA LEU A 443 -39.95 -25.19 -6.50
C LEU A 443 -38.97 -24.10 -6.03
N PRO A 444 -39.23 -23.43 -4.87
CA PRO A 444 -38.30 -22.50 -4.29
C PRO A 444 -36.99 -23.20 -3.88
N GLY A 445 -35.84 -22.56 -4.13
CA GLY A 445 -34.54 -23.10 -3.81
C GLY A 445 -33.43 -22.55 -4.69
N PRO A 446 -32.18 -23.01 -4.53
CA PRO A 446 -31.02 -22.54 -5.29
C PRO A 446 -31.20 -22.61 -6.80
N ARG A 447 -31.85 -23.70 -7.29
CA ARG A 447 -32.14 -23.92 -8.71
C ARG A 447 -33.05 -22.85 -9.29
N LEU A 448 -34.01 -22.30 -8.54
CA LEU A 448 -34.86 -21.20 -8.98
C LEU A 448 -34.03 -19.95 -9.24
N GLY A 449 -33.05 -19.66 -8.38
CA GLY A 449 -32.11 -18.55 -8.55
C GLY A 449 -31.19 -18.72 -9.76
N GLU A 450 -30.78 -19.96 -10.05
CA GLU A 450 -30.00 -20.28 -11.26
C GLU A 450 -30.82 -20.03 -12.53
N ILE A 451 -32.05 -20.45 -12.57
CA ILE A 451 -32.97 -20.26 -13.72
C ILE A 451 -33.20 -18.75 -13.96
N LEU A 452 -33.47 -17.97 -12.91
CA LEU A 452 -33.67 -16.53 -13.03
C LEU A 452 -32.42 -15.82 -13.58
N ARG A 453 -31.25 -16.20 -13.09
CA ARG A 453 -29.98 -15.69 -13.62
C ARG A 453 -29.76 -16.06 -15.09
N ALA A 454 -30.08 -17.31 -15.47
CA ALA A 454 -29.96 -17.77 -16.83
C ALA A 454 -30.90 -17.02 -17.80
N VAL A 455 -32.09 -16.65 -17.37
CA VAL A 455 -33.05 -15.82 -18.14
C VAL A 455 -32.45 -14.43 -18.38
N GLU A 456 -31.90 -13.80 -17.35
CA GLU A 456 -31.28 -12.48 -17.48
C GLU A 456 -30.02 -12.53 -18.38
N ASP A 457 -29.25 -13.62 -18.29
CA ASP A 457 -28.10 -13.83 -19.17
C ASP A 457 -28.55 -14.00 -20.63
N ALA A 458 -29.58 -14.81 -20.89
CA ALA A 458 -30.14 -15.01 -22.23
C ALA A 458 -30.69 -13.70 -22.83
N ARG A 459 -31.32 -12.85 -22.02
CA ARG A 459 -31.75 -11.51 -22.44
C ARG A 459 -30.57 -10.63 -22.87
N ARG A 460 -29.51 -10.60 -22.05
CA ARG A 460 -28.29 -9.82 -22.32
C ARG A 460 -27.55 -10.31 -23.55
N ASP A 461 -27.55 -11.63 -23.76
CA ASP A 461 -26.91 -12.28 -24.90
C ASP A 461 -27.74 -12.20 -26.19
N GLY A 462 -28.97 -11.61 -26.12
CA GLY A 462 -29.86 -11.48 -27.28
C GLY A 462 -30.59 -12.77 -27.66
N GLU A 463 -30.57 -13.80 -26.80
CA GLU A 463 -31.31 -15.04 -27.01
C GLU A 463 -32.80 -14.88 -26.68
N LEU A 464 -33.14 -13.87 -25.87
CA LEU A 464 -34.50 -13.45 -25.56
C LEU A 464 -34.69 -12.02 -26.02
N GLU A 465 -35.59 -11.82 -26.98
CA GLU A 465 -35.96 -10.51 -27.48
C GLU A 465 -37.11 -9.92 -26.62
N GLY A 466 -36.97 -8.64 -26.25
CA GLY A 466 -37.98 -7.91 -25.48
C GLY A 466 -37.98 -8.19 -23.98
N ASP A 467 -38.98 -7.62 -23.28
CA ASP A 467 -39.14 -7.68 -21.81
C ASP A 467 -40.46 -8.46 -21.46
N GLU A 468 -40.96 -9.28 -22.38
CA GLU A 468 -42.21 -10.01 -22.20
C GLU A 468 -42.00 -11.31 -21.41
N THR A 469 -42.93 -11.60 -20.51
CA THR A 469 -42.87 -12.74 -19.58
C THR A 469 -43.08 -14.07 -20.30
N GLU A 470 -44.01 -14.16 -21.27
CA GLU A 470 -44.36 -15.37 -21.99
C GLU A 470 -43.18 -16.01 -22.74
N PRO A 471 -42.45 -15.29 -23.61
CA PRO A 471 -41.27 -15.84 -24.29
C PRO A 471 -40.19 -16.33 -23.32
N ALA A 472 -40.00 -15.62 -22.19
CA ALA A 472 -39.04 -16.03 -21.17
C ALA A 472 -39.48 -17.33 -20.46
N ILE A 473 -40.78 -17.53 -20.23
CA ILE A 473 -41.33 -18.79 -19.65
C ILE A 473 -41.13 -19.95 -20.63
N GLU A 474 -41.40 -19.75 -21.92
CA GLU A 474 -41.17 -20.77 -22.95
C GLU A 474 -39.67 -21.16 -23.04
N TRP A 475 -38.79 -20.18 -23.01
CA TRP A 475 -37.35 -20.38 -22.99
C TRP A 475 -36.91 -21.21 -21.76
N VAL A 476 -37.50 -20.91 -20.56
CA VAL A 476 -37.22 -21.66 -19.33
C VAL A 476 -37.70 -23.10 -19.46
N ARG A 477 -38.94 -23.33 -19.92
CA ARG A 477 -39.49 -24.69 -20.09
C ARG A 477 -38.65 -25.54 -21.03
N ALA A 478 -38.20 -24.96 -22.12
CA ALA A 478 -37.35 -25.67 -23.09
C ALA A 478 -36.00 -26.10 -22.51
N ARG A 479 -35.42 -25.31 -21.61
CA ARG A 479 -34.06 -25.58 -21.07
C ARG A 479 -34.05 -26.23 -19.70
N TYR A 480 -35.10 -26.03 -18.92
CA TYR A 480 -35.23 -26.51 -17.53
C TYR A 480 -36.56 -27.25 -17.31
N PRO A 481 -36.85 -28.33 -18.08
CA PRO A 481 -38.15 -29.04 -17.97
C PRO A 481 -38.42 -29.47 -16.53
N LEU A 482 -39.70 -29.41 -16.13
CA LEU A 482 -40.18 -29.95 -14.87
C LEU A 482 -40.03 -31.47 -14.86
N ALA A 483 -39.91 -32.07 -13.67
CA ALA A 483 -39.66 -33.52 -13.52
C ALA A 483 -40.78 -34.39 -14.17
N ASP A 484 -42.02 -33.87 -14.18
CA ASP A 484 -43.18 -34.56 -14.77
C ASP A 484 -43.25 -34.44 -16.32
N GLU A 485 -42.49 -33.53 -16.94
CA GLU A 485 -42.42 -33.36 -18.41
C GLU A 485 -41.31 -34.21 -19.06
N ARG A 486 -40.48 -34.89 -18.27
CA ARG A 486 -39.56 -35.93 -18.78
C ARG A 486 -40.36 -37.20 -19.01
N GLY A 487 -41.01 -37.25 -20.15
CA GLY A 487 -41.87 -38.36 -20.55
C GLY A 487 -41.31 -39.74 -20.27
N GLU A 488 -42.14 -40.59 -19.75
CA GLU A 488 -42.04 -42.05 -19.81
C GLU A 488 -41.62 -42.47 -21.23
N GLY A 489 -40.34 -42.72 -21.39
CA GLY A 489 -39.80 -43.14 -22.71
C GLY A 489 -38.48 -43.86 -22.53
N GLY A 490 -38.54 -45.11 -22.06
CA GLY A 490 -37.39 -46.01 -22.06
C GLY A 490 -37.47 -47.10 -21.01
N GLU A 491 -38.34 -48.06 -21.20
CA GLU A 491 -38.22 -49.46 -20.71
C GLU A 491 -37.22 -50.26 -21.57
N PRO A 492 -36.75 -51.38 -21.06
CA PRO A 492 -36.07 -51.69 -19.80
C PRO A 492 -34.59 -51.89 -19.94
#